data_9a66bd9994c53a407fad1e8e59137865
#
_entry.id   9a66bd9994c53a407fad1e8e59137865
#
_cell.length_a   1.000
_cell.length_b   1.000
_cell.length_c   1.000
_cell.angle_alpha   90.00
_cell.angle_beta   90.00
_cell.angle_gamma   90.00
#
_symmetry.space_group_name_H-M   'P 1'
#
loop_
_entity.id
_entity.type
_entity.pdbx_description
1 polymer ?
#
loop_
_entity_poly.entity_id
_entity_poly.type
_entity_poly.pdbx_seq_one_letter_code
_entity_poly.pdbx_strand_id
1 'polypeptide(L)'
;MVGSILAIAFLSTIVWGHHMFVTGMNPFLGSVFTFTTLLIAIPSAVKAFNYITTIWKGNIQFNPAMLFAIGLVSTFITGGLTGIILGDSALDINLHDTYFVVAHFHLVMGISALYGLFAGVYHWYPRMFGRMMNKNLGYIHFWITAISAYGVFFPMHFIGMAGLPRRYYTNTNFPYFDDVANINVVITLFALLAGAAQILFLYNFIRSMFYGKKAEKNPWTVSYTHLTLPTMRT
;
A
#
# COMPACT_ATOMS: atom_id res chain seq x y z
N MET A 1 -4.62 -16.79 7.62
CA MET A 1 -4.67 -15.89 6.45
C MET A 1 -6.04 -15.89 5.78
N VAL A 2 -6.57 -17.01 5.25
CA VAL A 2 -7.87 -17.05 4.56
C VAL A 2 -9.00 -16.54 5.46
N GLY A 3 -9.11 -17.04 6.70
CA GLY A 3 -10.14 -16.59 7.64
C GLY A 3 -10.10 -15.09 7.92
N SER A 4 -8.90 -14.50 8.06
CA SER A 4 -8.77 -13.04 8.27
C SER A 4 -9.20 -12.23 7.04
N ILE A 5 -8.90 -12.72 5.82
CA ILE A 5 -9.34 -12.08 4.58
C ILE A 5 -10.86 -12.11 4.45
N LEU A 6 -11.48 -13.27 4.70
CA LEU A 6 -12.94 -13.41 4.67
C LEU A 6 -13.63 -12.55 5.74
N ALA A 7 -13.05 -12.48 6.95
CA ALA A 7 -13.57 -11.61 8.01
C ALA A 7 -13.50 -10.13 7.63
N ILE A 8 -12.39 -9.66 7.02
CA ILE A 8 -12.27 -8.29 6.51
C ILE A 8 -13.33 -8.04 5.43
N ALA A 9 -13.48 -8.95 4.47
CA ALA A 9 -14.46 -8.81 3.41
C ALA A 9 -15.89 -8.69 3.96
N PHE A 10 -16.27 -9.55 4.91
CA PHE A 10 -17.58 -9.50 5.55
C PHE A 10 -17.79 -8.21 6.34
N LEU A 11 -16.86 -7.85 7.22
CA LEU A 11 -16.96 -6.63 8.01
C LEU A 11 -17.01 -5.37 7.14
N SER A 12 -16.29 -5.35 6.02
CA SER A 12 -16.30 -4.20 5.09
C SER A 12 -17.69 -3.85 4.57
N THR A 13 -18.62 -4.81 4.51
CA THR A 13 -19.99 -4.57 4.05
C THR A 13 -20.84 -3.84 5.09
N ILE A 14 -20.50 -3.96 6.38
CA ILE A 14 -21.29 -3.38 7.48
C ILE A 14 -20.68 -2.15 8.12
N VAL A 15 -19.49 -1.73 7.69
CA VAL A 15 -18.79 -0.56 8.28
C VAL A 15 -18.81 0.67 7.39
N TRP A 16 -19.34 0.56 6.18
CA TRP A 16 -19.33 1.63 5.18
C TRP A 16 -19.84 2.99 5.68
N GLY A 17 -20.73 3.01 6.67
CA GLY A 17 -21.27 4.23 7.28
C GLY A 17 -20.22 5.14 7.96
N HIS A 18 -18.98 4.67 8.19
CA HIS A 18 -17.92 5.54 8.69
C HIS A 18 -17.54 6.67 7.70
N HIS A 19 -17.86 6.53 6.43
CA HIS A 19 -17.70 7.63 5.46
C HIS A 19 -18.78 8.71 5.57
N MET A 20 -19.71 8.57 6.51
CA MET A 20 -20.89 9.42 6.64
C MET A 20 -21.01 10.10 8.01
N PHE A 21 -19.97 10.06 8.84
CA PHE A 21 -20.00 10.62 10.20
C PHE A 21 -20.41 12.09 10.23
N VAL A 22 -20.01 12.89 9.23
CA VAL A 22 -20.31 14.33 9.17
C VAL A 22 -21.52 14.69 8.29
N THR A 23 -22.33 13.71 7.87
CA THR A 23 -23.53 13.97 7.04
C THR A 23 -24.80 14.30 7.86
N GLY A 24 -24.65 14.53 9.15
CA GLY A 24 -25.79 14.69 10.07
C GLY A 24 -26.29 13.36 10.62
N MET A 25 -25.46 12.33 10.66
CA MET A 25 -25.77 11.04 11.23
C MET A 25 -26.15 11.16 12.72
N ASN A 26 -27.14 10.40 13.13
CA ASN A 26 -27.50 10.30 14.55
C ASN A 26 -26.28 9.82 15.37
N PRO A 27 -25.94 10.45 16.52
CA PRO A 27 -24.77 10.09 17.33
C PRO A 27 -24.72 8.63 17.78
N PHE A 28 -25.88 8.04 18.10
CA PHE A 28 -25.97 6.61 18.42
C PHE A 28 -25.51 5.73 17.24
N LEU A 29 -25.98 6.05 16.04
CA LEU A 29 -25.58 5.33 14.83
C LEU A 29 -24.10 5.54 14.51
N GLY A 30 -23.58 6.75 14.75
CA GLY A 30 -22.16 7.05 14.66
C GLY A 30 -21.32 6.15 15.59
N SER A 31 -21.76 5.97 16.84
CA SER A 31 -21.10 5.06 17.79
C SER A 31 -21.13 3.60 17.34
N VAL A 32 -22.25 3.14 16.76
CA VAL A 32 -22.36 1.80 16.19
C VAL A 32 -21.37 1.60 15.05
N PHE A 33 -21.27 2.56 14.11
CA PHE A 33 -20.30 2.47 13.01
C PHE A 33 -18.85 2.61 13.48
N THR A 34 -18.57 3.39 14.51
CA THR A 34 -17.27 3.40 15.18
C THR A 34 -16.90 2.01 15.67
N PHE A 35 -17.76 1.39 16.46
CA PHE A 35 -17.52 0.05 17.01
C PHE A 35 -17.30 -0.99 15.90
N THR A 36 -18.20 -1.06 14.92
CA THR A 36 -18.07 -2.03 13.82
C THR A 36 -16.84 -1.80 12.97
N THR A 37 -16.46 -0.53 12.75
CA THR A 37 -15.25 -0.17 12.00
C THR A 37 -13.99 -0.58 12.75
N LEU A 38 -13.93 -0.33 14.06
CA LEU A 38 -12.78 -0.73 14.87
C LEU A 38 -12.61 -2.25 14.97
N LEU A 39 -13.69 -3.02 14.84
CA LEU A 39 -13.61 -4.49 14.77
C LEU A 39 -12.76 -4.99 13.58
N ILE A 40 -12.69 -4.25 12.46
CA ILE A 40 -11.83 -4.61 11.31
C ILE A 40 -10.35 -4.62 11.69
N ALA A 41 -9.93 -3.87 12.71
CA ALA A 41 -8.55 -3.86 13.16
C ALA A 41 -8.07 -5.26 13.61
N ILE A 42 -8.97 -6.07 14.18
CA ILE A 42 -8.62 -7.41 14.67
C ILE A 42 -8.18 -8.34 13.51
N PRO A 43 -9.00 -8.64 12.50
CA PRO A 43 -8.57 -9.50 11.40
C PRO A 43 -7.46 -8.86 10.55
N SER A 44 -7.36 -7.52 10.50
CA SER A 44 -6.26 -6.82 9.83
C SER A 44 -4.93 -7.03 10.55
N ALA A 45 -4.91 -6.95 11.89
CA ALA A 45 -3.75 -7.27 12.70
C ALA A 45 -3.35 -8.76 12.55
N VAL A 46 -4.32 -9.68 12.58
CA VAL A 46 -4.07 -11.11 12.32
C VAL A 46 -3.44 -11.32 10.95
N LYS A 47 -3.88 -10.59 9.92
CA LYS A 47 -3.28 -10.64 8.58
C LYS A 47 -1.84 -10.15 8.60
N ALA A 48 -1.55 -9.01 9.24
CA ALA A 48 -0.20 -8.46 9.36
C ALA A 48 0.72 -9.42 10.13
N PHE A 49 0.28 -9.97 11.26
CA PHE A 49 1.06 -10.96 12.01
C PHE A 49 1.32 -12.24 11.22
N ASN A 50 0.38 -12.71 10.42
CA ASN A 50 0.60 -13.85 9.54
C ASN A 50 1.71 -13.58 8.51
N TYR A 51 1.80 -12.37 7.95
CA TYR A 51 2.91 -12.01 7.05
C TYR A 51 4.25 -11.99 7.81
N ILE A 52 4.29 -11.32 8.96
CA ILE A 52 5.51 -11.20 9.78
C ILE A 52 5.99 -12.59 10.23
N THR A 53 5.09 -13.43 10.73
CA THR A 53 5.46 -14.78 11.20
C THR A 53 5.88 -15.71 10.05
N THR A 54 5.36 -15.51 8.85
CA THR A 54 5.78 -16.28 7.67
C THR A 54 7.24 -16.02 7.30
N ILE A 55 7.71 -14.78 7.49
CA ILE A 55 9.12 -14.43 7.21
C ILE A 55 10.02 -14.59 8.44
N TRP A 56 9.46 -14.78 9.62
CA TRP A 56 10.22 -14.96 10.86
C TRP A 56 11.09 -16.21 10.82
N LYS A 57 12.39 -16.06 11.10
CA LYS A 57 13.40 -17.13 11.04
C LYS A 57 13.52 -17.81 9.66
N GLY A 58 12.92 -17.24 8.60
CA GLY A 58 13.08 -17.73 7.24
C GLY A 58 14.44 -17.36 6.64
N ASN A 59 14.88 -18.12 5.65
CA ASN A 59 16.04 -17.74 4.82
C ASN A 59 15.60 -16.70 3.75
N ILE A 60 15.52 -15.44 4.16
CA ILE A 60 15.02 -14.37 3.31
C ILE A 60 16.08 -13.94 2.30
N GLN A 61 15.73 -14.00 1.03
CA GLN A 61 16.54 -13.42 -0.04
C GLN A 61 15.97 -12.05 -0.41
N PHE A 62 16.70 -10.99 -0.14
CA PHE A 62 16.30 -9.61 -0.42
C PHE A 62 16.39 -9.27 -1.92
N ASN A 63 15.71 -10.05 -2.75
CA ASN A 63 15.53 -9.71 -4.16
C ASN A 63 14.39 -8.68 -4.34
N PRO A 64 14.25 -8.04 -5.52
CA PRO A 64 13.22 -7.03 -5.74
C PRO A 64 11.80 -7.49 -5.39
N ALA A 65 11.44 -8.75 -5.68
CA ALA A 65 10.12 -9.30 -5.33
C ALA A 65 9.90 -9.32 -3.82
N MET A 66 10.90 -9.76 -3.04
CA MET A 66 10.81 -9.79 -1.58
C MET A 66 10.80 -8.39 -0.97
N LEU A 67 11.58 -7.46 -1.51
CA LEU A 67 11.55 -6.07 -1.04
C LEU A 67 10.17 -5.44 -1.22
N PHE A 68 9.53 -5.64 -2.36
CA PHE A 68 8.15 -5.18 -2.58
C PHE A 68 7.15 -5.90 -1.66
N ALA A 69 7.33 -7.18 -1.37
CA ALA A 69 6.48 -7.90 -0.43
C ALA A 69 6.62 -7.36 1.01
N ILE A 70 7.84 -7.04 1.44
CA ILE A 70 8.10 -6.38 2.74
C ILE A 70 7.50 -4.96 2.73
N GLY A 71 7.67 -4.22 1.64
CA GLY A 71 7.09 -2.89 1.44
C GLY A 71 5.56 -2.91 1.56
N LEU A 72 4.89 -3.92 0.99
CA LEU A 72 3.45 -4.11 1.16
C LEU A 72 3.06 -4.22 2.64
N VAL A 73 3.76 -5.06 3.40
CA VAL A 73 3.45 -5.24 4.83
C VAL A 73 3.69 -3.94 5.60
N SER A 74 4.80 -3.24 5.30
CA SER A 74 5.13 -1.96 5.91
C SER A 74 4.06 -0.90 5.67
N THR A 75 3.66 -0.67 4.41
CA THR A 75 2.65 0.34 4.07
C THR A 75 1.26 -0.02 4.56
N PHE A 76 0.91 -1.32 4.55
CA PHE A 76 -0.35 -1.79 5.11
C PHE A 76 -0.44 -1.55 6.62
N ILE A 77 0.63 -1.78 7.38
CA ILE A 77 0.66 -1.52 8.82
C ILE A 77 0.62 -0.01 9.09
N THR A 78 1.47 0.77 8.43
CA THR A 78 1.52 2.24 8.61
C THR A 78 0.18 2.89 8.33
N GLY A 79 -0.45 2.55 7.20
CA GLY A 79 -1.76 3.06 6.86
C GLY A 79 -2.87 2.50 7.76
N GLY A 80 -2.78 1.23 8.18
CA GLY A 80 -3.76 0.60 9.06
C GLY A 80 -3.84 1.26 10.43
N LEU A 81 -2.72 1.69 11.00
CA LEU A 81 -2.70 2.42 12.27
C LEU A 81 -3.46 3.75 12.19
N THR A 82 -3.36 4.48 11.08
CA THR A 82 -4.12 5.72 10.88
C THR A 82 -5.61 5.47 10.66
N GLY A 83 -5.99 4.26 10.24
CA GLY A 83 -7.38 3.83 10.12
C GLY A 83 -8.11 3.71 11.44
N ILE A 84 -7.40 3.42 12.54
CA ILE A 84 -7.98 3.41 13.89
C ILE A 84 -8.46 4.82 14.27
N ILE A 85 -7.68 5.84 13.91
CA ILE A 85 -8.03 7.25 14.15
C ILE A 85 -9.28 7.65 13.35
N LEU A 86 -9.32 7.33 12.06
CA LEU A 86 -10.44 7.66 11.18
C LEU A 86 -11.70 6.80 11.45
N GLY A 87 -11.52 5.63 12.07
CA GLY A 87 -12.63 4.76 12.44
C GLY A 87 -13.43 5.26 13.64
N ASP A 88 -12.88 6.17 14.43
CA ASP A 88 -13.56 6.81 15.55
C ASP A 88 -14.29 8.08 15.08
N SER A 89 -15.62 8.10 15.23
CA SER A 89 -16.46 9.23 14.81
C SER A 89 -16.07 10.53 15.48
N ALA A 90 -15.62 10.51 16.75
CA ALA A 90 -15.21 11.71 17.49
C ALA A 90 -13.93 12.34 16.92
N LEU A 91 -13.01 11.52 16.42
CA LEU A 91 -11.77 11.97 15.80
C LEU A 91 -11.97 12.33 14.33
N ASP A 92 -12.80 11.56 13.62
CA ASP A 92 -13.05 11.75 12.20
C ASP A 92 -13.76 13.08 11.88
N ILE A 93 -14.57 13.61 12.79
CA ILE A 93 -15.23 14.93 12.63
C ILE A 93 -14.22 16.01 12.21
N ASN A 94 -13.01 16.00 12.74
CA ASN A 94 -11.98 16.99 12.43
C ASN A 94 -11.08 16.60 11.25
N LEU A 95 -11.03 15.31 10.91
CA LEU A 95 -10.14 14.77 9.88
C LEU A 95 -10.87 14.40 8.58
N HIS A 96 -12.21 14.36 8.65
CA HIS A 96 -13.05 14.00 7.52
C HIS A 96 -12.80 14.92 6.32
N ASP A 97 -12.69 14.33 5.15
CA ASP A 97 -12.42 15.02 3.88
C ASP A 97 -11.16 15.91 3.89
N THR A 98 -10.19 15.62 4.75
CA THR A 98 -8.85 16.23 4.72
C THR A 98 -7.83 15.34 4.01
N TYR A 99 -6.61 15.87 3.82
CA TYR A 99 -5.48 15.09 3.30
C TYR A 99 -5.05 13.91 4.20
N PHE A 100 -5.46 13.90 5.47
CA PHE A 100 -5.24 12.75 6.35
C PHE A 100 -5.94 11.49 5.84
N VAL A 101 -7.18 11.64 5.37
CA VAL A 101 -7.94 10.54 4.77
C VAL A 101 -7.25 10.04 3.50
N VAL A 102 -6.74 10.98 2.67
CA VAL A 102 -6.03 10.65 1.43
C VAL A 102 -4.76 9.82 1.73
N ALA A 103 -3.97 10.25 2.71
CA ALA A 103 -2.77 9.55 3.14
C ALA A 103 -3.09 8.13 3.61
N HIS A 104 -4.11 8.00 4.48
CA HIS A 104 -4.56 6.73 5.02
C HIS A 104 -4.87 5.70 3.92
N PHE A 105 -5.85 5.98 3.07
CA PHE A 105 -6.30 4.96 2.11
C PHE A 105 -5.26 4.67 1.02
N HIS A 106 -4.41 5.64 0.67
CA HIS A 106 -3.33 5.37 -0.27
C HIS A 106 -2.27 4.43 0.33
N LEU A 107 -1.90 4.56 1.59
CA LEU A 107 -0.96 3.62 2.21
C LEU A 107 -1.57 2.23 2.38
N VAL A 108 -2.83 2.14 2.88
CA VAL A 108 -3.48 0.85 3.13
C VAL A 108 -3.80 0.10 1.83
N MET A 109 -4.37 0.79 0.85
CA MET A 109 -4.90 0.17 -0.37
C MET A 109 -4.04 0.48 -1.60
N GLY A 110 -3.80 1.75 -1.90
CA GLY A 110 -3.14 2.16 -3.13
C GLY A 110 -1.73 1.60 -3.25
N ILE A 111 -0.85 2.01 -2.34
CA ILE A 111 0.57 1.62 -2.39
C ILE A 111 0.77 0.16 -1.98
N SER A 112 0.05 -0.34 -0.97
CA SER A 112 0.20 -1.75 -0.58
C SER A 112 -0.24 -2.71 -1.69
N ALA A 113 -1.34 -2.42 -2.40
CA ALA A 113 -1.77 -3.22 -3.54
C ALA A 113 -0.77 -3.13 -4.70
N LEU A 114 -0.26 -1.93 -5.00
CA LEU A 114 0.76 -1.72 -6.02
C LEU A 114 2.05 -2.51 -5.71
N TYR A 115 2.48 -2.51 -4.46
CA TYR A 115 3.64 -3.30 -4.03
C TYR A 115 3.39 -4.81 -4.18
N GLY A 116 2.18 -5.27 -3.85
CA GLY A 116 1.78 -6.66 -4.09
C GLY A 116 1.83 -7.03 -5.57
N LEU A 117 1.36 -6.13 -6.44
CA LEU A 117 1.44 -6.31 -7.89
C LEU A 117 2.90 -6.41 -8.34
N PHE A 118 3.76 -5.50 -7.94
CA PHE A 118 5.18 -5.54 -8.32
C PHE A 118 5.90 -6.76 -7.76
N ALA A 119 5.64 -7.13 -6.51
CA ALA A 119 6.17 -8.37 -5.94
C ALA A 119 5.79 -9.58 -6.80
N GLY A 120 4.52 -9.66 -7.19
CA GLY A 120 4.02 -10.71 -8.07
C GLY A 120 4.67 -10.69 -9.46
N VAL A 121 4.75 -9.52 -10.10
CA VAL A 121 5.37 -9.39 -11.42
C VAL A 121 6.84 -9.83 -11.38
N TYR A 122 7.66 -9.30 -10.46
CA TYR A 122 9.06 -9.69 -10.35
C TYR A 122 9.23 -11.18 -10.05
N HIS A 123 8.34 -11.76 -9.22
CA HIS A 123 8.42 -13.17 -8.83
C HIS A 123 8.05 -14.11 -9.98
N TRP A 124 6.95 -13.85 -10.68
CA TRP A 124 6.45 -14.72 -11.72
C TRP A 124 6.95 -14.41 -13.13
N TYR A 125 7.66 -13.29 -13.31
CA TYR A 125 8.21 -12.90 -14.61
C TYR A 125 8.99 -14.02 -15.31
N PRO A 126 9.88 -14.78 -14.64
CA PRO A 126 10.60 -15.90 -15.27
C PRO A 126 9.67 -16.97 -15.84
N ARG A 127 8.53 -17.21 -15.21
CA ARG A 127 7.54 -18.19 -15.67
C ARG A 127 6.67 -17.66 -16.82
N MET A 128 6.41 -16.35 -16.81
CA MET A 128 5.60 -15.70 -17.86
C MET A 128 6.37 -15.58 -19.18
N PHE A 129 7.66 -15.23 -19.10
CA PHE A 129 8.46 -14.87 -20.27
C PHE A 129 9.70 -15.76 -20.49
N GLY A 130 9.97 -16.72 -19.63
CA GLY A 130 11.16 -17.56 -19.70
C GLY A 130 12.48 -16.80 -19.52
N ARG A 131 12.43 -15.57 -19.03
CA ARG A 131 13.58 -14.67 -18.84
C ARG A 131 13.52 -13.98 -17.50
N MET A 132 14.68 -13.56 -17.00
CA MET A 132 14.81 -12.80 -15.76
C MET A 132 14.77 -11.30 -16.00
N MET A 133 14.07 -10.55 -15.17
CA MET A 133 14.19 -9.09 -15.11
C MET A 133 15.56 -8.69 -14.55
N ASN A 134 16.04 -7.51 -14.96
CA ASN A 134 17.29 -6.98 -14.41
C ASN A 134 17.12 -6.63 -12.94
N LYS A 135 17.92 -7.28 -12.08
CA LYS A 135 17.86 -7.12 -10.61
C LYS A 135 18.24 -5.72 -10.17
N ASN A 136 19.28 -5.11 -10.78
CA ASN A 136 19.75 -3.78 -10.36
C ASN A 136 18.68 -2.72 -10.66
N LEU A 137 18.07 -2.77 -11.84
CA LEU A 137 16.93 -1.88 -12.15
C LEU A 137 15.74 -2.14 -11.21
N GLY A 138 15.53 -3.39 -10.79
CA GLY A 138 14.51 -3.75 -9.81
C GLY A 138 14.77 -3.15 -8.43
N TYR A 139 16.01 -3.14 -7.96
CA TYR A 139 16.38 -2.48 -6.71
C TYR A 139 16.20 -0.96 -6.78
N ILE A 140 16.65 -0.33 -7.86
CA ILE A 140 16.48 1.10 -8.06
C ILE A 140 14.99 1.46 -8.10
N HIS A 141 14.18 0.68 -8.83
CA HIS A 141 12.73 0.84 -8.88
C HIS A 141 12.10 0.75 -7.49
N PHE A 142 12.46 -0.27 -6.70
CA PHE A 142 11.92 -0.43 -5.34
C PHE A 142 12.26 0.76 -4.45
N TRP A 143 13.54 1.14 -4.36
CA TRP A 143 13.97 2.18 -3.43
C TRP A 143 13.41 3.56 -3.80
N ILE A 144 13.42 3.92 -5.09
CA ILE A 144 12.81 5.18 -5.52
C ILE A 144 11.31 5.17 -5.21
N THR A 145 10.60 4.08 -5.53
CA THR A 145 9.16 3.98 -5.26
C THR A 145 8.87 4.02 -3.76
N ALA A 146 9.66 3.34 -2.91
CA ALA A 146 9.45 3.32 -1.47
C ALA A 146 9.68 4.68 -0.83
N ILE A 147 10.79 5.33 -1.15
CA ILE A 147 11.11 6.68 -0.64
C ILE A 147 10.04 7.67 -1.10
N SER A 148 9.65 7.60 -2.37
CA SER A 148 8.63 8.50 -2.93
C SER A 148 7.26 8.28 -2.31
N ALA A 149 6.83 7.04 -2.11
CA ALA A 149 5.54 6.72 -1.52
C ALA A 149 5.42 7.30 -0.10
N TYR A 150 6.44 7.10 0.73
CA TYR A 150 6.46 7.73 2.06
C TYR A 150 6.65 9.25 1.99
N GLY A 151 7.45 9.76 1.05
CA GLY A 151 7.63 11.20 0.82
C GLY A 151 6.34 11.91 0.39
N VAL A 152 5.43 11.21 -0.29
CA VAL A 152 4.10 11.72 -0.66
C VAL A 152 3.14 11.60 0.51
N PHE A 153 2.90 10.39 1.00
CA PHE A 153 1.74 10.12 1.87
C PHE A 153 2.02 10.37 3.35
N PHE A 154 3.25 10.30 3.81
CA PHE A 154 3.55 10.58 5.21
C PHE A 154 3.34 12.07 5.57
N PRO A 155 3.87 13.05 4.80
CA PRO A 155 3.58 14.48 5.06
C PRO A 155 2.10 14.84 4.91
N MET A 156 1.34 14.12 4.08
CA MET A 156 -0.10 14.36 3.93
C MET A 156 -0.89 14.17 5.24
N HIS A 157 -0.41 13.33 6.16
CA HIS A 157 -1.06 13.22 7.47
C HIS A 157 -0.96 14.53 8.26
N PHE A 158 0.19 15.18 8.23
CA PHE A 158 0.41 16.43 8.96
C PHE A 158 -0.40 17.59 8.40
N ILE A 159 -0.41 17.75 7.07
CA ILE A 159 -1.24 18.80 6.46
C ILE A 159 -2.74 18.51 6.59
N GLY A 160 -3.13 17.23 6.65
CA GLY A 160 -4.49 16.82 6.94
C GLY A 160 -4.89 17.12 8.39
N MET A 161 -3.99 16.90 9.37
CA MET A 161 -4.21 17.30 10.77
C MET A 161 -4.28 18.81 10.93
N ALA A 162 -3.60 19.58 10.08
CA ALA A 162 -3.76 21.05 10.03
C ALA A 162 -5.10 21.47 9.41
N GLY A 163 -5.93 20.52 8.94
CA GLY A 163 -7.27 20.79 8.41
C GLY A 163 -7.30 21.02 6.90
N LEU A 164 -6.21 20.79 6.15
CA LEU A 164 -6.20 21.02 4.71
C LEU A 164 -7.21 20.07 4.02
N PRO A 165 -8.27 20.62 3.38
CA PRO A 165 -9.30 19.80 2.76
C PRO A 165 -8.80 19.15 1.46
N ARG A 166 -9.27 17.94 1.17
CA ARG A 166 -9.06 17.29 -0.12
C ARG A 166 -10.03 17.80 -1.18
N ARG A 167 -9.75 17.53 -2.46
CA ARG A 167 -10.63 17.82 -3.61
C ARG A 167 -10.75 19.30 -4.00
N TYR A 168 -9.87 20.15 -3.51
CA TYR A 168 -9.77 21.53 -3.94
C TYR A 168 -8.63 21.69 -4.95
N TYR A 169 -8.84 22.53 -5.96
CA TYR A 169 -7.84 22.77 -7.00
C TYR A 169 -6.72 23.69 -6.53
N THR A 170 -6.98 24.52 -5.51
CA THR A 170 -5.99 25.43 -4.92
C THR A 170 -6.21 25.61 -3.42
N ASN A 171 -5.14 25.86 -2.69
CA ASN A 171 -5.15 26.18 -1.26
C ASN A 171 -5.00 27.69 -1.01
N THR A 172 -4.71 28.49 -2.05
CA THR A 172 -4.40 29.93 -1.92
C THR A 172 -5.58 30.77 -1.45
N ASN A 173 -6.79 30.21 -1.49
CA ASN A 173 -7.99 30.88 -0.97
C ASN A 173 -8.11 30.83 0.56
N PHE A 174 -7.19 30.14 1.23
CA PHE A 174 -7.22 29.93 2.68
C PHE A 174 -5.89 30.38 3.29
N PRO A 175 -5.74 31.64 3.68
CA PRO A 175 -4.47 32.20 4.17
C PRO A 175 -3.86 31.42 5.36
N TYR A 176 -4.70 30.79 6.19
CA TYR A 176 -4.23 29.98 7.31
C TYR A 176 -3.54 28.66 6.90
N PHE A 177 -3.51 28.33 5.60
CA PHE A 177 -2.74 27.20 5.07
C PHE A 177 -1.42 27.61 4.41
N ASP A 178 -1.06 28.88 4.40
CA ASP A 178 0.18 29.36 3.77
C ASP A 178 1.42 28.67 4.35
N ASP A 179 1.44 28.39 5.66
CA ASP A 179 2.53 27.68 6.33
C ASP A 179 2.69 26.23 5.85
N VAL A 180 1.61 25.59 5.41
CA VAL A 180 1.64 24.20 4.92
C VAL A 180 1.74 24.11 3.40
N ALA A 181 1.61 25.24 2.67
CA ALA A 181 1.66 25.27 1.21
C ALA A 181 2.99 24.71 0.66
N ASN A 182 4.10 25.01 1.33
CA ASN A 182 5.43 24.53 0.95
C ASN A 182 5.55 23.00 1.04
N ILE A 183 4.84 22.37 1.96
CA ILE A 183 4.80 20.91 2.09
C ILE A 183 4.18 20.28 0.83
N ASN A 184 3.15 20.91 0.24
CA ASN A 184 2.55 20.44 -1.01
C ASN A 184 3.52 20.44 -2.19
N VAL A 185 4.48 21.38 -2.24
CA VAL A 185 5.54 21.39 -3.25
C VAL A 185 6.43 20.15 -3.07
N VAL A 186 6.84 19.85 -1.84
CA VAL A 186 7.65 18.67 -1.53
C VAL A 186 6.90 17.38 -1.89
N ILE A 187 5.62 17.27 -1.54
CA ILE A 187 4.76 16.15 -1.91
C ILE A 187 4.73 15.98 -3.44
N THR A 188 4.57 17.08 -4.19
CA THR A 188 4.55 17.05 -5.66
C THR A 188 5.86 16.54 -6.24
N LEU A 189 7.02 16.98 -5.71
CA LEU A 189 8.31 16.48 -6.16
C LEU A 189 8.47 14.97 -5.93
N PHE A 190 8.05 14.48 -4.79
CA PHE A 190 8.04 13.03 -4.54
C PHE A 190 7.04 12.28 -5.43
N ALA A 191 5.89 12.87 -5.75
CA ALA A 191 4.94 12.27 -6.68
C ALA A 191 5.50 12.16 -8.10
N LEU A 192 6.21 13.18 -8.58
CA LEU A 192 6.92 13.12 -9.87
C LEU A 192 8.01 12.06 -9.86
N LEU A 193 8.77 11.95 -8.76
CA LEU A 193 9.79 10.92 -8.59
C LEU A 193 9.17 9.51 -8.58
N ALA A 194 8.02 9.33 -7.92
CA ALA A 194 7.25 8.09 -7.96
C ALA A 194 6.83 7.73 -9.39
N GLY A 195 6.35 8.71 -10.18
CA GLY A 195 6.01 8.52 -11.59
C GLY A 195 7.23 8.10 -12.43
N ALA A 196 8.37 8.73 -12.24
CA ALA A 196 9.61 8.37 -12.93
C ALA A 196 10.06 6.93 -12.62
N ALA A 197 9.88 6.48 -11.37
CA ALA A 197 10.16 5.09 -11.01
C ALA A 197 9.31 4.08 -11.80
N GLN A 198 8.07 4.43 -12.13
CA GLN A 198 7.21 3.53 -12.91
C GLN A 198 7.66 3.44 -14.39
N ILE A 199 8.21 4.52 -14.94
CA ILE A 199 8.81 4.48 -16.28
C ILE A 199 10.03 3.56 -16.27
N LEU A 200 10.86 3.62 -15.23
CA LEU A 200 11.98 2.69 -15.06
C LEU A 200 11.53 1.23 -14.97
N PHE A 201 10.43 0.97 -14.25
CA PHE A 201 9.83 -0.37 -14.21
C PHE A 201 9.39 -0.84 -15.60
N LEU A 202 8.65 -0.04 -16.33
CA LEU A 202 8.18 -0.37 -17.68
C LEU A 202 9.36 -0.63 -18.62
N TYR A 203 10.39 0.18 -18.55
CA TYR A 203 11.63 -0.05 -19.33
C TYR A 203 12.26 -1.40 -18.97
N ASN A 204 12.42 -1.71 -17.68
CA ASN A 204 12.97 -2.99 -17.24
C ASN A 204 12.09 -4.16 -17.70
N PHE A 205 10.78 -4.02 -17.56
CA PHE A 205 9.80 -5.04 -17.93
C PHE A 205 9.90 -5.36 -19.44
N ILE A 206 9.79 -4.36 -20.30
CA ILE A 206 9.78 -4.54 -21.76
C ILE A 206 11.16 -5.01 -22.24
N ARG A 207 12.25 -4.36 -21.80
CA ARG A 207 13.61 -4.75 -22.22
C ARG A 207 13.94 -6.18 -21.84
N SER A 208 13.51 -6.63 -20.68
CA SER A 208 13.79 -8.00 -20.22
C SER A 208 13.04 -9.07 -20.99
N MET A 209 11.91 -8.75 -21.63
CA MET A 209 11.20 -9.69 -22.53
C MET A 209 12.07 -10.13 -23.71
N PHE A 210 12.90 -9.22 -24.22
CA PHE A 210 13.72 -9.48 -25.40
C PHE A 210 15.18 -9.79 -25.05
N TYR A 211 15.75 -9.08 -24.10
CA TYR A 211 17.18 -9.11 -23.78
C TYR A 211 17.50 -9.65 -22.37
N GLY A 212 16.50 -10.06 -21.59
CA GLY A 212 16.72 -10.63 -20.27
C GLY A 212 17.49 -11.95 -20.32
N LYS A 213 18.27 -12.26 -19.28
CA LYS A 213 18.93 -13.57 -19.14
C LYS A 213 17.85 -14.66 -19.15
N LYS A 214 18.07 -15.75 -19.89
CA LYS A 214 17.16 -16.90 -19.85
C LYS A 214 17.00 -17.42 -18.42
N ALA A 215 15.77 -17.70 -18.05
CA ALA A 215 15.47 -18.23 -16.74
C ALA A 215 15.84 -19.72 -16.65
N GLU A 216 16.39 -20.12 -15.52
CA GLU A 216 16.62 -21.52 -15.18
C GLU A 216 15.29 -22.18 -14.76
N LYS A 217 15.28 -23.53 -14.70
CA LYS A 217 14.09 -24.26 -14.22
C LYS A 217 13.70 -23.86 -12.78
N ASN A 218 14.68 -23.54 -11.95
CA ASN A 218 14.49 -23.05 -10.59
C ASN A 218 15.16 -21.67 -10.38
N PRO A 219 14.56 -20.59 -10.90
CA PRO A 219 15.19 -19.26 -10.93
C PRO A 219 15.43 -18.66 -9.54
N TRP A 220 14.74 -19.18 -8.51
CA TRP A 220 14.80 -18.68 -7.14
C TRP A 220 15.57 -19.60 -6.20
N THR A 221 16.12 -20.73 -6.72
CA THR A 221 16.87 -21.72 -5.94
C THR A 221 16.14 -22.23 -4.69
N VAL A 222 14.80 -22.38 -4.81
CA VAL A 222 13.98 -22.91 -3.73
C VAL A 222 13.94 -24.44 -3.76
N SER A 223 13.91 -25.07 -2.59
CA SER A 223 14.00 -26.52 -2.46
C SER A 223 12.76 -27.25 -2.96
N TYR A 224 11.58 -26.62 -2.85
CA TYR A 224 10.30 -27.16 -3.34
C TYR A 224 9.25 -26.05 -3.47
N THR A 225 8.17 -26.40 -3.98
CA THR A 225 6.95 -25.87 -3.90
C THR A 225 6.30 -25.24 -5.00
N HIS A 226 6.37 -24.06 -5.33
CA HIS A 226 5.69 -23.41 -6.45
C HIS A 226 6.19 -23.89 -7.83
N LEU A 227 7.21 -24.74 -7.85
CA LEU A 227 7.69 -25.40 -9.04
C LEU A 227 6.88 -26.64 -9.41
N THR A 228 6.19 -27.20 -8.42
CA THR A 228 5.33 -28.37 -8.60
C THR A 228 3.87 -28.01 -8.43
N LEU A 229 3.34 -27.25 -9.38
CA LEU A 229 1.88 -27.17 -9.48
C LEU A 229 1.35 -28.57 -9.87
N PRO A 230 0.27 -29.05 -9.24
CA PRO A 230 -0.31 -30.38 -9.56
C PRO A 230 -0.73 -30.55 -11.03
N THR A 231 -0.82 -29.47 -11.77
CA THR A 231 -1.20 -29.42 -13.19
C THR A 231 -0.07 -29.75 -14.15
N MET A 232 1.15 -30.01 -13.68
CA MET A 232 2.28 -30.43 -14.51
C MET A 232 2.57 -31.94 -14.41
N ARG A 233 1.54 -32.75 -14.17
CA ARG A 233 1.60 -34.19 -14.47
C ARG A 233 1.11 -34.41 -15.91
N THR A 234 2.00 -34.36 -16.81
CA THR A 234 1.94 -35.11 -18.07
C THR A 234 3.30 -35.72 -18.30
#